data_8e1a7ad3c1597047be092bec7e27fa5e
#
_entry.id   8e1a7ad3c1597047be092bec7e27fa5e
#
_cell.length_a   1.000
_cell.length_b   1.000
_cell.length_c   1.000
_cell.angle_alpha   90.00
_cell.angle_beta   90.00
_cell.angle_gamma   90.00
#
_symmetry.space_group_name_H-M   'P 1'
#
loop_
_entity.id
_entity.type
_entity.pdbx_description
1 polymer ?
#
loop_
_entity_poly.entity_id
_entity_poly.type
_entity_poly.pdbx_seq_one_letter_code
_entity_poly.pdbx_strand_id
1 'polypeptide(L)'
;MGAPLELILYSRSSCPLCESMEDELRPFIEKYNIIVKRHYIDNEPELEQRYGSKVPVLTSNEKILCKYFLDPAALLLEIENTIEK
;
A
#
# COMPACT_ATOMS: atom_id res chain seq x y z
N MET A 1 -4.68 -11.46 -19.96
CA MET A 1 -4.64 -10.06 -19.54
C MET A 1 -5.53 -9.86 -18.37
N GLY A 2 -4.94 -9.66 -17.24
CA GLY A 2 -5.70 -9.48 -16.03
C GLY A 2 -5.91 -8.01 -15.73
N ALA A 3 -6.86 -7.75 -14.85
CA ALA A 3 -7.02 -6.42 -14.30
C ALA A 3 -5.78 -6.07 -13.48
N PRO A 4 -5.46 -4.78 -13.33
CA PRO A 4 -4.34 -4.40 -12.50
C PRO A 4 -4.59 -4.74 -11.05
N LEU A 5 -3.52 -4.99 -10.31
CA LEU A 5 -3.60 -5.16 -8.87
C LEU A 5 -3.78 -3.79 -8.25
N GLU A 6 -4.86 -3.60 -7.51
CA GLU A 6 -5.14 -2.32 -6.87
C GLU A 6 -4.79 -2.39 -5.41
N LEU A 7 -3.94 -1.49 -4.98
CA LEU A 7 -3.52 -1.39 -3.59
C LEU A 7 -3.94 -0.04 -3.04
N ILE A 8 -4.18 0.00 -1.74
CA ILE A 8 -4.46 1.26 -1.06
C ILE A 8 -3.35 1.48 -0.04
N LEU A 9 -2.74 2.66 -0.11
CA LEU A 9 -1.71 3.06 0.83
C LEU A 9 -2.32 4.10 1.77
N TYR A 10 -2.58 3.68 2.99
CA TYR A 10 -3.10 4.61 4.01
C TYR A 10 -1.95 5.40 4.59
N SER A 11 -2.07 6.71 4.54
CA SER A 11 -0.99 7.62 4.90
C SER A 11 -1.52 8.79 5.71
N ARG A 12 -0.61 9.57 6.27
CA ARG A 12 -0.92 10.87 6.85
C ARG A 12 -0.18 11.93 6.07
N SER A 13 -0.71 13.15 6.05
CA SER A 13 0.05 14.28 5.53
C SER A 13 1.26 14.48 6.45
N SER A 14 2.35 14.97 5.90
CA SER A 14 3.59 15.19 6.66
C SER A 14 4.13 13.92 7.32
N CYS A 15 4.16 12.84 6.58
CA CYS A 15 4.63 11.56 7.08
C CYS A 15 5.85 11.11 6.28
N PRO A 16 7.07 11.25 6.82
CA PRO A 16 8.27 10.85 6.08
C PRO A 16 8.29 9.36 5.72
N LEU A 17 7.83 8.49 6.62
CA LEU A 17 7.81 7.06 6.33
C LEU A 17 6.82 6.75 5.20
N CYS A 18 5.72 7.49 5.14
CA CYS A 18 4.74 7.31 4.07
C CYS A 18 5.35 7.67 2.73
N GLU A 19 6.10 8.77 2.70
CA GLU A 19 6.76 9.19 1.48
C GLU A 19 7.82 8.20 1.05
N SER A 20 8.56 7.65 2.02
CA SER A 20 9.57 6.64 1.73
C SER A 20 8.95 5.41 1.11
N MET A 21 7.81 4.97 1.65
CA MET A 21 7.15 3.79 1.10
C MET A 21 6.65 4.05 -0.32
N GLU A 22 6.13 5.25 -0.59
CA GLU A 22 5.70 5.58 -1.95
C GLU A 22 6.88 5.53 -2.91
N ASP A 23 8.03 6.05 -2.50
CA ASP A 23 9.21 6.02 -3.34
C ASP A 23 9.65 4.58 -3.61
N GLU A 24 9.61 3.75 -2.59
CA GLU A 24 10.02 2.35 -2.74
C GLU A 24 9.04 1.55 -3.58
N LEU A 25 7.78 1.96 -3.61
CA LEU A 25 6.77 1.28 -4.44
C LEU A 25 6.91 1.62 -5.92
N ARG A 26 7.52 2.76 -6.24
CA ARG A 26 7.57 3.22 -7.62
C ARG A 26 8.16 2.21 -8.60
N PRO A 27 9.29 1.54 -8.30
CA PRO A 27 9.82 0.54 -9.23
C PRO A 27 8.84 -0.61 -9.48
N PHE A 28 8.10 -0.99 -8.45
CA PHE A 28 7.11 -2.08 -8.60
C PHE A 28 5.94 -1.64 -9.46
N ILE A 29 5.51 -0.39 -9.30
CA ILE A 29 4.42 0.14 -10.12
C ILE A 29 4.84 0.17 -11.59
N GLU A 30 6.09 0.52 -11.85
CA GLU A 30 6.59 0.59 -13.22
C GLU A 30 6.82 -0.78 -13.84
N LYS A 31 7.19 -1.76 -13.03
CA LYS A 31 7.52 -3.08 -13.53
C LYS A 31 6.32 -4.00 -13.63
N TYR A 32 5.38 -3.86 -12.73
CA TYR A 32 4.21 -4.73 -12.67
C TYR A 32 2.95 -3.92 -12.91
N ASN A 33 1.86 -4.60 -13.23
CA ASN A 33 0.59 -3.94 -13.49
C ASN A 33 -0.10 -3.65 -12.16
N ILE A 34 0.34 -2.61 -11.47
CA ILE A 34 -0.14 -2.25 -10.14
C ILE A 34 -0.64 -0.81 -10.14
N ILE A 35 -1.76 -0.59 -9.49
CA ILE A 35 -2.28 0.75 -9.23
C ILE A 35 -2.27 0.94 -7.71
N VAL A 36 -1.60 1.99 -7.25
CA VAL A 36 -1.56 2.32 -5.82
C VAL A 36 -2.32 3.61 -5.62
N LYS A 37 -3.35 3.55 -4.80
CA LYS A 37 -4.15 4.73 -4.45
C LYS A 37 -3.75 5.16 -3.04
N ARG A 38 -3.27 6.40 -2.93
CA ARG A 38 -2.92 6.95 -1.63
C ARG A 38 -4.18 7.52 -0.98
N HIS A 39 -4.39 7.18 0.27
CA HIS A 39 -5.53 7.66 1.01
C HIS A 39 -5.05 8.24 2.34
N TYR A 40 -5.21 9.54 2.51
CA TYR A 40 -4.85 10.19 3.77
C TYR A 40 -5.95 9.92 4.79
N ILE A 41 -5.52 9.48 5.98
CA ILE A 41 -6.48 9.17 7.03
C ILE A 41 -6.74 10.36 7.95
N ASP A 42 -6.06 11.49 7.70
CA ASP A 42 -6.29 12.69 8.49
C ASP A 42 -7.78 13.05 8.46
N ASN A 43 -8.34 13.33 9.64
CA ASN A 43 -9.74 13.74 9.77
C ASN A 43 -10.75 12.64 9.41
N GLU A 44 -10.34 11.37 9.39
CA GLU A 44 -11.25 10.25 9.21
C GLU A 44 -11.16 9.36 10.44
N PRO A 45 -12.05 9.57 11.43
CA PRO A 45 -11.92 8.92 12.73
C PRO A 45 -11.81 7.40 12.68
N GLU A 46 -12.58 6.74 11.80
CA GLU A 46 -12.52 5.28 11.72
C GLU A 46 -11.16 4.81 11.25
N LEU A 47 -10.61 5.48 10.23
CA LEU A 47 -9.31 5.10 9.70
C LEU A 47 -8.20 5.47 10.67
N GLU A 48 -8.34 6.61 11.36
CA GLU A 48 -7.34 6.98 12.36
C GLU A 48 -7.32 5.98 13.50
N GLN A 49 -8.49 5.49 13.89
CA GLN A 49 -8.56 4.49 14.94
C GLN A 49 -7.91 3.18 14.50
N ARG A 50 -8.13 2.80 13.24
CA ARG A 50 -7.64 1.53 12.71
C ARG A 50 -6.16 1.58 12.37
N TYR A 51 -5.71 2.66 11.76
CA TYR A 51 -4.35 2.72 11.20
C TYR A 51 -3.49 3.85 11.75
N GLY A 52 -4.02 4.71 12.61
CA GLY A 52 -3.40 5.97 12.97
C GLY A 52 -1.94 5.89 13.40
N SER A 53 -1.60 4.92 14.25
CA SER A 53 -0.22 4.79 14.74
C SER A 53 0.60 3.84 13.88
N LYS A 54 0.02 3.31 12.80
CA LYS A 54 0.66 2.27 12.00
C LYS A 54 1.02 2.73 10.59
N VAL A 55 0.64 3.95 10.23
CA VAL A 55 0.92 4.42 8.87
C VAL A 55 2.42 4.53 8.60
N PRO A 56 2.85 4.27 7.38
CA PRO A 56 2.04 3.90 6.22
C PRO A 56 1.57 2.44 6.31
N VAL A 57 0.34 2.19 5.84
CA VAL A 57 -0.22 0.85 5.80
C VAL A 57 -0.59 0.54 4.36
N LEU A 58 0.03 -0.47 3.78
CA LEU A 58 -0.25 -0.90 2.42
C LEU A 58 -1.20 -2.08 2.47
N THR A 59 -2.33 -1.96 1.78
CA THR A 59 -3.36 -3.01 1.81
C THR A 59 -3.74 -3.47 0.43
N SER A 60 -4.22 -4.72 0.35
CA SER A 60 -4.80 -5.29 -0.86
C SER A 60 -6.10 -5.97 -0.44
N ASN A 61 -7.23 -5.47 -0.94
CA ASN A 61 -8.55 -6.02 -0.59
C ASN A 61 -8.72 -6.13 0.92
N GLU A 62 -8.40 -5.03 1.62
CA GLU A 62 -8.52 -4.91 3.08
C GLU A 62 -7.54 -5.77 3.86
N LYS A 63 -6.69 -6.53 3.17
CA LYS A 63 -5.64 -7.29 3.82
C LYS A 63 -4.38 -6.44 3.93
N ILE A 64 -3.80 -6.34 5.11
CA ILE A 64 -2.59 -5.56 5.31
C ILE A 64 -1.41 -6.35 4.77
N LEU A 65 -0.68 -5.76 3.82
CA LEU A 65 0.54 -6.35 3.29
C LEU A 65 1.74 -5.98 4.13
N CYS A 66 1.83 -4.72 4.53
CA CYS A 66 2.93 -4.25 5.36
C CYS A 66 2.56 -2.92 5.99
N LYS A 67 3.31 -2.53 7.00
CA LYS A 67 3.12 -1.26 7.69
C LYS A 67 4.48 -0.74 8.11
N TYR A 68 4.56 0.59 8.26
CA TYR A 68 5.78 1.33 8.59
C TYR A 68 6.80 1.30 7.46
N PHE A 69 7.16 0.12 6.98
CA PHE A 69 8.17 -0.03 5.94
C PHE A 69 7.67 -1.01 4.89
N LEU A 70 8.10 -0.81 3.65
CA LEU A 70 7.72 -1.71 2.58
C LEU A 70 8.36 -3.07 2.80
N ASP A 71 7.55 -4.11 2.65
CA ASP A 71 8.03 -5.49 2.68
C ASP A 71 7.95 -6.03 1.25
N PRO A 72 9.06 -6.00 0.51
CA PRO A 72 9.02 -6.43 -0.90
C PRO A 72 8.58 -7.87 -1.07
N ALA A 73 8.91 -8.74 -0.12
CA ALA A 73 8.51 -10.15 -0.23
C ALA A 73 7.00 -10.29 -0.16
N ALA A 74 6.36 -9.57 0.77
CA ALA A 74 4.91 -9.63 0.89
C ALA A 74 4.24 -9.07 -0.35
N LEU A 75 4.80 -7.99 -0.90
CA LEU A 75 4.25 -7.38 -2.11
C LEU A 75 4.39 -8.32 -3.30
N LEU A 76 5.56 -8.93 -3.47
CA LEU A 76 5.78 -9.84 -4.58
C LEU A 76 4.86 -11.06 -4.49
N LEU A 77 4.64 -11.56 -3.29
CA LEU A 77 3.73 -12.69 -3.11
C LEU A 77 2.31 -12.33 -3.53
N GLU A 78 1.87 -11.13 -3.19
CA GLU A 78 0.54 -10.69 -3.58
C GLU A 78 0.44 -10.52 -5.08
N ILE A 79 1.49 -9.99 -5.72
CA ILE A 79 1.53 -9.84 -7.16
C ILE A 79 1.43 -11.21 -7.83
N GLU A 80 2.18 -12.19 -7.34
CA GLU A 80 2.16 -13.53 -7.91
C GLU A 80 0.79 -14.17 -7.77
N ASN A 81 0.16 -14.01 -6.61
CA ASN A 81 -1.16 -14.59 -6.39
C ASN A 81 -2.19 -13.98 -7.35
N THR A 82 -2.06 -12.70 -7.63
CA THR A 82 -2.99 -12.02 -8.52
C THR A 82 -2.78 -12.45 -9.97
N ILE A 83 -1.51 -12.60 -10.37
CA ILE A 83 -1.20 -12.97 -11.75
C ILE A 83 -1.66 -14.40 -12.06
N GLU A 84 -1.57 -15.29 -11.09
CA GLU A 84 -1.90 -16.70 -11.31
C GLU A 84 -3.39 -16.98 -11.43
N LYS A 85 -4.22 -15.99 -11.18
CA LYS A 85 -5.66 -16.17 -11.34
C LYS A 85 -6.17 -15.71 -12.72
#